data_da3ac1a42b34ec9263da4fcb0a1ff332
#
_entry.id   da3ac1a42b34ec9263da4fcb0a1ff332
#
_cell.length_a   1.000
_cell.length_b   1.000
_cell.length_c   1.000
_cell.angle_alpha   90.00
_cell.angle_beta   90.00
_cell.angle_gamma   90.00
#
_symmetry.space_group_name_H-M   'P 1'
#
loop_
_entity.id
_entity.type
_entity.pdbx_description
1 polymer ?
#
loop_
_entity_poly.entity_id
_entity_poly.type
_entity_poly.pdbx_seq_one_letter_code
_entity_poly.pdbx_strand_id
1 'polypeptide(L)'
;LNDVDGNPVSLYSKIGGETKLLLIDFWAAWCGPCRQENPNVVKVWNDYNKKGFDVFGVSLDRAKEDWMKAIQDDKLTWTHVSDLKYWDCAPAKLYAVSAIPSNFLVDADGIIVGHNLRGEALAQKVKEILDTK
;
A
#
# COMPACT_ATOMS: atom_id res chain seq x y z
N LEU A 1 6.99 6.65 9.90
CA LEU A 1 6.13 7.73 9.38
C LEU A 1 4.81 7.80 10.16
N ASN A 2 4.13 8.91 10.04
CA ASN A 2 2.88 9.12 10.76
C ASN A 2 1.67 8.78 9.89
N ASP A 3 0.60 8.29 10.53
CA ASP A 3 -0.67 8.09 9.87
C ASP A 3 -1.45 9.43 9.76
N VAL A 4 -2.70 9.37 9.27
CA VAL A 4 -3.52 10.57 9.06
C VAL A 4 -3.85 11.32 10.36
N ASP A 5 -3.79 10.63 11.48
CA ASP A 5 -4.06 11.20 12.81
C ASP A 5 -2.79 11.73 13.49
N GLY A 6 -1.64 11.64 12.82
CA GLY A 6 -0.36 12.08 13.35
C GLY A 6 0.34 11.09 14.25
N ASN A 7 -0.14 9.85 14.32
CA ASN A 7 0.46 8.80 15.14
C ASN A 7 1.55 8.06 14.38
N PRO A 8 2.73 7.83 14.97
CA PRO A 8 3.78 7.08 14.29
C PRO A 8 3.37 5.61 14.10
N VAL A 9 3.64 5.09 12.89
CA VAL A 9 3.32 3.70 12.54
C VAL A 9 4.58 3.04 11.97
N SER A 10 4.94 1.89 12.52
CA SER A 10 6.04 1.08 12.02
C SER A 10 5.54 0.08 10.97
N LEU A 11 6.24 -0.02 9.85
CA LEU A 11 5.95 -1.05 8.85
C LEU A 11 6.04 -2.45 9.47
N TYR A 12 7.02 -2.68 10.33
CA TYR A 12 7.22 -3.98 10.96
C TYR A 12 6.02 -4.42 11.81
N SER A 13 5.23 -3.48 12.33
CA SER A 13 4.03 -3.79 13.11
C SER A 13 2.93 -4.40 12.23
N LYS A 14 3.03 -4.28 10.91
CA LYS A 14 2.04 -4.76 9.95
C LYS A 14 2.45 -6.07 9.29
N ILE A 15 3.67 -6.55 9.51
CA ILE A 15 4.18 -7.79 8.92
C ILE A 15 4.03 -8.92 9.93
N GLY A 16 3.49 -10.05 9.47
CA GLY A 16 3.33 -11.24 10.31
C GLY A 16 2.04 -11.24 11.14
N GLY A 17 1.92 -12.16 12.08
CA GLY A 17 0.69 -12.34 12.84
C GLY A 17 -0.45 -12.78 11.96
N GLU A 18 -1.57 -12.05 12.00
CA GLU A 18 -2.72 -12.31 11.15
C GLU A 18 -2.49 -11.86 9.70
N THR A 19 -1.53 -10.98 9.47
CA THR A 19 -1.16 -10.53 8.12
C THR A 19 -0.17 -11.50 7.51
N LYS A 20 -0.61 -12.30 6.56
CA LYS A 20 0.22 -13.28 5.87
C LYS A 20 0.86 -12.71 4.62
N LEU A 21 0.28 -11.64 4.07
CA LEU A 21 0.72 -11.01 2.84
C LEU A 21 0.41 -9.52 2.92
N LEU A 22 1.41 -8.68 2.74
CA LEU A 22 1.27 -7.22 2.83
C LEU A 22 1.70 -6.57 1.53
N LEU A 23 0.85 -5.72 0.97
CA LEU A 23 1.19 -4.87 -0.17
C LEU A 23 1.63 -3.50 0.36
N ILE A 24 2.89 -3.16 0.12
CA ILE A 24 3.42 -1.83 0.41
C ILE A 24 3.22 -1.00 -0.86
N ASP A 25 2.27 -0.06 -0.81
CA ASP A 25 1.78 0.68 -1.97
C ASP A 25 2.23 2.13 -1.91
N PHE A 26 3.12 2.52 -2.83
CA PHE A 26 3.58 3.90 -2.97
C PHE A 26 2.67 4.64 -3.95
N TRP A 27 2.03 5.69 -3.48
CA TRP A 27 1.02 6.41 -4.25
C TRP A 27 0.95 7.89 -3.85
N ALA A 28 0.07 8.65 -4.50
CA ALA A 28 -0.21 10.02 -4.09
C ALA A 28 -1.59 10.44 -4.62
N ALA A 29 -2.20 11.41 -3.94
CA ALA A 29 -3.48 11.97 -4.36
C ALA A 29 -3.43 12.61 -5.76
N TRP A 30 -2.26 13.19 -6.12
CA TRP A 30 -2.06 13.84 -7.41
C TRP A 30 -1.69 12.86 -8.53
N CYS A 31 -1.52 11.60 -8.22
CA CYS A 31 -1.09 10.59 -9.20
C CYS A 31 -2.30 9.96 -9.89
N GLY A 32 -2.56 10.35 -11.14
CA GLY A 32 -3.67 9.82 -11.93
C GLY A 32 -3.68 8.30 -12.05
N PRO A 33 -2.58 7.67 -12.50
CA PRO A 33 -2.52 6.20 -12.59
C PRO A 33 -2.71 5.50 -11.25
N CYS A 34 -2.23 6.08 -10.14
CA CYS A 34 -2.46 5.55 -8.80
C CYS A 34 -3.95 5.53 -8.47
N ARG A 35 -4.64 6.64 -8.78
CA ARG A 35 -6.06 6.79 -8.51
C ARG A 35 -6.89 5.83 -9.38
N GLN A 36 -6.43 5.57 -10.60
CA GLN A 36 -7.09 4.61 -11.50
C GLN A 36 -6.95 3.17 -10.99
N GLU A 37 -5.83 2.84 -10.37
CA GLU A 37 -5.57 1.50 -9.84
C GLU A 37 -6.25 1.27 -8.48
N ASN A 38 -6.51 2.32 -7.70
CA ASN A 38 -7.05 2.19 -6.34
C ASN A 38 -8.33 1.34 -6.26
N PRO A 39 -9.32 1.46 -7.16
CA PRO A 39 -10.49 0.57 -7.11
C PRO A 39 -10.15 -0.91 -7.18
N ASN A 40 -9.13 -1.27 -7.97
CA ASN A 40 -8.67 -2.65 -8.06
C ASN A 40 -8.03 -3.12 -6.74
N VAL A 41 -7.21 -2.28 -6.13
CA VAL A 41 -6.59 -2.59 -4.84
C VAL A 41 -7.66 -2.77 -3.76
N VAL A 42 -8.68 -1.91 -3.74
CA VAL A 42 -9.83 -2.03 -2.82
C VAL A 42 -10.53 -3.37 -3.03
N LYS A 43 -10.75 -3.76 -4.27
CA LYS A 43 -11.40 -5.03 -4.57
C LYS A 43 -10.60 -6.21 -4.05
N VAL A 44 -9.30 -6.24 -4.30
CA VAL A 44 -8.42 -7.32 -3.82
C VAL A 44 -8.39 -7.35 -2.29
N TRP A 45 -8.34 -6.18 -1.65
CA TRP A 45 -8.37 -6.08 -0.20
C TRP A 45 -9.69 -6.64 0.36
N ASN A 46 -10.82 -6.28 -0.22
CA ASN A 46 -12.12 -6.79 0.20
C ASN A 46 -12.23 -8.31 0.04
N ASP A 47 -11.69 -8.84 -1.05
CA ASP A 47 -11.77 -10.27 -1.35
C ASP A 47 -10.85 -11.11 -0.45
N TYR A 48 -9.69 -10.59 -0.04
CA TYR A 48 -8.64 -11.38 0.61
C TYR A 48 -8.22 -10.89 1.99
N ASN A 49 -8.76 -9.78 2.49
CA ASN A 49 -8.36 -9.25 3.80
C ASN A 49 -8.56 -10.29 4.91
N LYS A 50 -9.68 -10.99 4.90
CA LYS A 50 -9.97 -12.01 5.92
C LYS A 50 -9.06 -13.23 5.81
N LYS A 51 -8.41 -13.42 4.67
CA LYS A 51 -7.46 -14.52 4.45
C LYS A 51 -6.02 -14.14 4.79
N GLY A 52 -5.81 -12.92 5.28
CA GLY A 52 -4.49 -12.46 5.70
C GLY A 52 -3.82 -11.46 4.77
N PHE A 53 -4.53 -10.92 3.78
CA PHE A 53 -4.01 -9.86 2.92
C PHE A 53 -4.29 -8.48 3.53
N ASP A 54 -3.28 -7.64 3.58
CA ASP A 54 -3.46 -6.24 3.97
C ASP A 54 -2.63 -5.33 3.05
N VAL A 55 -2.91 -4.05 3.12
CA VAL A 55 -2.23 -3.02 2.35
C VAL A 55 -1.68 -1.97 3.31
N PHE A 56 -0.49 -1.48 3.01
CA PHE A 56 0.15 -0.40 3.75
C PHE A 56 0.47 0.71 2.75
N GLY A 57 -0.31 1.78 2.78
CA GLY A 57 -0.18 2.88 1.83
C GLY A 57 0.87 3.88 2.28
N VAL A 58 1.85 4.15 1.42
CA VAL A 58 2.88 5.17 1.67
C VAL A 58 2.67 6.29 0.66
N SER A 59 2.27 7.46 1.15
CA SER A 59 1.94 8.59 0.30
C SER A 59 3.14 9.49 0.02
N LEU A 60 3.29 9.90 -1.23
CA LEU A 60 4.23 10.93 -1.67
C LEU A 60 3.55 12.30 -1.80
N ASP A 61 2.50 12.54 -1.04
CA ASP A 61 1.82 13.83 -1.04
C ASP A 61 2.64 14.88 -0.28
N ARG A 62 2.36 16.15 -0.58
CA ARG A 62 2.90 17.30 0.15
C ARG A 62 1.87 17.92 1.06
N ALA A 63 0.60 17.83 0.68
CA ALA A 63 -0.50 18.46 1.41
C ALA A 63 -1.33 17.38 2.09
N LYS A 64 -1.43 17.45 3.40
CA LYS A 64 -2.21 16.50 4.20
C LYS A 64 -3.68 16.48 3.79
N GLU A 65 -4.25 17.63 3.47
CA GLU A 65 -5.66 17.75 3.10
C GLU A 65 -5.97 16.98 1.82
N ASP A 66 -5.10 17.08 0.81
CA ASP A 66 -5.27 16.37 -0.45
C ASP A 66 -5.15 14.85 -0.24
N TRP A 67 -4.20 14.44 0.59
CA TRP A 67 -3.99 13.05 0.95
C TRP A 67 -5.22 12.46 1.64
N MET A 68 -5.73 13.13 2.66
CA MET A 68 -6.91 12.68 3.40
C MET A 68 -8.15 12.61 2.51
N LYS A 69 -8.32 13.61 1.63
CA LYS A 69 -9.45 13.64 0.70
C LYS A 69 -9.40 12.46 -0.27
N ALA A 70 -8.23 12.14 -0.81
CA ALA A 70 -8.06 11.02 -1.72
C ALA A 70 -8.38 9.68 -1.02
N ILE A 71 -7.95 9.51 0.22
CA ILE A 71 -8.26 8.32 1.01
C ILE A 71 -9.78 8.15 1.14
N GLN A 72 -10.49 9.23 1.44
CA GLN A 72 -11.94 9.20 1.55
C GLN A 72 -12.63 8.94 0.21
N ASP A 73 -12.23 9.66 -0.82
CA ASP A 73 -12.86 9.58 -2.15
C ASP A 73 -12.69 8.19 -2.76
N ASP A 74 -11.53 7.57 -2.59
CA ASP A 74 -11.23 6.26 -3.13
C ASP A 74 -11.57 5.12 -2.15
N LYS A 75 -12.06 5.44 -0.95
CA LYS A 75 -12.48 4.48 0.08
C LYS A 75 -11.37 3.51 0.47
N LEU A 76 -10.18 4.05 0.72
CA LEU A 76 -9.00 3.29 1.09
C LEU A 76 -8.99 3.07 2.61
N THR A 77 -9.42 1.89 3.05
CA THR A 77 -9.70 1.61 4.46
C THR A 77 -8.52 1.06 5.25
N TRP A 78 -7.40 0.80 4.61
CA TRP A 78 -6.19 0.30 5.27
C TRP A 78 -5.33 1.40 5.86
N THR A 79 -4.22 1.02 6.52
CA THR A 79 -3.31 1.98 7.15
C THR A 79 -2.56 2.79 6.08
N HIS A 80 -2.53 4.09 6.27
CA HIS A 80 -1.83 5.04 5.40
C HIS A 80 -0.85 5.87 6.20
N VAL A 81 0.36 6.03 5.68
CA VAL A 81 1.39 6.87 6.29
C VAL A 81 2.00 7.82 5.25
N SER A 82 2.53 8.94 5.72
CA SER A 82 3.26 9.89 4.89
C SER A 82 4.15 10.78 5.75
N ASP A 83 5.28 11.22 5.21
CA ASP A 83 6.07 12.28 5.80
C ASP A 83 5.79 13.65 5.14
N LEU A 84 4.88 13.67 4.15
CA LEU A 84 4.48 14.87 3.41
C LEU A 84 5.66 15.59 2.75
N LYS A 85 6.67 14.83 2.34
CA LYS A 85 7.90 15.36 1.74
C LYS A 85 8.00 15.14 0.24
N TYR A 86 6.91 14.74 -0.40
CA TYR A 86 6.88 14.51 -1.84
C TYR A 86 7.95 13.47 -2.23
N TRP A 87 8.78 13.74 -3.21
CA TRP A 87 9.83 12.81 -3.62
C TRP A 87 10.98 12.67 -2.61
N ASP A 88 11.02 13.49 -1.57
CA ASP A 88 11.95 13.34 -0.45
C ASP A 88 11.45 12.36 0.62
N CYS A 89 10.36 11.65 0.33
CA CYS A 89 9.82 10.60 1.18
C CYS A 89 10.90 9.54 1.50
N ALA A 90 11.16 9.33 2.79
CA ALA A 90 12.23 8.44 3.22
C ALA A 90 12.04 6.98 2.77
N PRO A 91 10.84 6.35 2.92
CA PRO A 91 10.63 5.00 2.39
C PRO A 91 10.80 4.90 0.88
N ALA A 92 10.40 5.93 0.11
CA ALA A 92 10.58 5.92 -1.33
C ALA A 92 12.05 5.86 -1.71
N LYS A 93 12.91 6.61 -1.00
CA LYS A 93 14.35 6.56 -1.20
C LYS A 93 14.94 5.22 -0.81
N LEU A 94 14.52 4.68 0.31
CA LEU A 94 14.99 3.39 0.82
C LEU A 94 14.69 2.25 -0.16
N TYR A 95 13.51 2.26 -0.78
CA TYR A 95 13.09 1.24 -1.73
C TYR A 95 13.43 1.60 -3.17
N ALA A 96 14.19 2.66 -3.39
CA ALA A 96 14.59 3.16 -4.72
C ALA A 96 13.39 3.41 -5.64
N VAL A 97 12.30 3.94 -5.09
CA VAL A 97 11.10 4.29 -5.86
C VAL A 97 11.34 5.59 -6.59
N SER A 98 11.36 5.55 -7.92
CA SER A 98 11.55 6.72 -8.79
C SER A 98 10.31 7.11 -9.58
N ALA A 99 9.26 6.29 -9.53
CA ALA A 99 7.99 6.53 -10.19
C ALA A 99 6.87 5.90 -9.38
N ILE A 100 5.67 6.45 -9.47
CA ILE A 100 4.46 5.87 -8.88
C ILE A 100 3.37 5.74 -9.94
N PRO A 101 2.47 4.76 -9.81
CA PRO A 101 2.36 3.80 -8.71
C PRO A 101 3.51 2.77 -8.72
N SER A 102 4.00 2.44 -7.53
CA SER A 102 4.97 1.37 -7.31
C SER A 102 4.55 0.60 -6.07
N ASN A 103 4.75 -0.71 -6.07
CA ASN A 103 4.41 -1.49 -4.89
C ASN A 103 5.36 -2.66 -4.72
N PHE A 104 5.38 -3.18 -3.50
CA PHE A 104 6.12 -4.38 -3.12
C PHE A 104 5.18 -5.27 -2.33
N LEU A 105 5.13 -6.54 -2.69
CA LEU A 105 4.35 -7.54 -1.98
C LEU A 105 5.30 -8.35 -1.11
N VAL A 106 5.05 -8.38 0.21
CA VAL A 106 5.91 -9.08 1.16
C VAL A 106 5.11 -10.14 1.92
N ASP A 107 5.77 -11.27 2.25
CA ASP A 107 5.16 -12.33 3.03
C ASP A 107 5.28 -12.09 4.53
N ALA A 108 4.83 -13.05 5.34
CA ALA A 108 4.84 -12.96 6.80
C ALA A 108 6.24 -12.88 7.40
N ASP A 109 7.26 -13.31 6.66
CA ASP A 109 8.66 -13.25 7.07
C ASP A 109 9.36 -11.97 6.60
N GLY A 110 8.62 -11.08 5.91
CA GLY A 110 9.16 -9.84 5.40
C GLY A 110 9.91 -9.99 4.08
N ILE A 111 9.77 -11.12 3.40
CA ILE A 111 10.44 -11.40 2.13
C ILE A 111 9.60 -10.84 0.98
N ILE A 112 10.23 -10.12 0.07
CA ILE A 112 9.56 -9.58 -1.12
C ILE A 112 9.26 -10.72 -2.07
N VAL A 113 7.98 -10.95 -2.34
CA VAL A 113 7.51 -12.02 -3.24
C VAL A 113 6.93 -11.48 -4.55
N GLY A 114 6.87 -10.17 -4.70
CA GLY A 114 6.43 -9.51 -5.93
C GLY A 114 6.62 -8.01 -5.86
N HIS A 115 6.61 -7.34 -7.01
CA HIS A 115 6.70 -5.88 -7.08
C HIS A 115 6.00 -5.36 -8.32
N ASN A 116 5.53 -4.12 -8.25
CA ASN A 116 4.84 -3.42 -9.35
C ASN A 116 3.68 -4.23 -9.95
N LEU A 117 2.88 -4.84 -9.07
CA LEU A 117 1.72 -5.64 -9.45
C LEU A 117 0.50 -4.74 -9.63
N ARG A 118 -0.18 -4.85 -10.77
CA ARG A 118 -1.36 -4.06 -11.10
C ARG A 118 -2.45 -4.92 -11.73
N GLY A 119 -3.69 -4.46 -11.60
CA GLY A 119 -4.83 -5.10 -12.25
C GLY A 119 -4.96 -6.56 -11.87
N GLU A 120 -5.17 -7.40 -12.86
CA GLU A 120 -5.34 -8.84 -12.64
C GLU A 120 -4.08 -9.53 -12.12
N ALA A 121 -2.89 -8.98 -12.46
CA ALA A 121 -1.63 -9.56 -11.97
C ALA A 121 -1.56 -9.50 -10.44
N LEU A 122 -2.03 -8.43 -9.82
CA LEU A 122 -2.10 -8.32 -8.37
C LEU A 122 -3.08 -9.34 -7.80
N ALA A 123 -4.29 -9.38 -8.33
CA ALA A 123 -5.32 -10.32 -7.85
C ALA A 123 -4.87 -11.77 -7.98
N GLN A 124 -4.26 -12.14 -9.10
CA GLN A 124 -3.77 -13.50 -9.34
C GLN A 124 -2.65 -13.88 -8.39
N LYS A 125 -1.70 -12.97 -8.15
CA LYS A 125 -0.58 -13.24 -7.25
C LYS A 125 -1.05 -13.44 -5.82
N VAL A 126 -1.96 -12.58 -5.35
CA VAL A 126 -2.55 -12.71 -4.01
C VAL A 126 -3.30 -14.03 -3.88
N LYS A 127 -4.12 -14.36 -4.86
CA LYS A 127 -4.86 -15.63 -4.90
C LYS A 127 -3.92 -16.82 -4.87
N GLU A 128 -2.89 -16.80 -5.71
CA GLU A 128 -1.91 -17.88 -5.81
C GLU A 128 -1.25 -18.16 -4.46
N ILE A 129 -0.88 -17.12 -3.73
CA ILE A 129 -0.19 -17.26 -2.44
C ILE A 129 -1.16 -17.69 -1.34
N LEU A 130 -2.35 -17.08 -1.26
CA LEU A 130 -3.27 -17.28 -0.14
C LEU A 130 -4.20 -18.49 -0.33
N ASP A 131 -4.61 -18.78 -1.55
CA ASP A 131 -5.53 -19.89 -1.81
C ASP A 131 -4.85 -21.24 -1.92
N THR A 132 -3.52 -21.30 -2.08
CA THR A 132 -2.77 -22.57 -2.17
C THR A 132 -2.32 -23.10 -0.82
N LYS A 133 -2.71 -22.41 0.23
CA LYS A 133 -2.35 -22.79 1.61
C LYS A 133 -3.61 -23.22 2.39
#